data_1f1eda28e1fbe7cd7ba12a690697c112
#
_entry.id   1f1eda28e1fbe7cd7ba12a690697c112
#
_cell.length_a   1.000
_cell.length_b   1.000
_cell.length_c   1.000
_cell.angle_alpha   90.00
_cell.angle_beta   90.00
_cell.angle_gamma   90.00
#
_symmetry.space_group_name_H-M   'P 1'
#
loop_
_entity.id
_entity.type
_entity.pdbx_description
1 polymer ?
#
loop_
_entity_poly.entity_id
_entity_poly.type
_entity_poly.pdbx_seq_one_letter_code
_entity_poly.pdbx_strand_id
1 'polypeptide(L)'
;MPLQKNQVLTLTIERLSNDGSGVAHSPDGEAVFIPGTAPGDVAAIRIVKDCGRYAFGILDAIQTPSPDRIPVDCAVAGPCGGCSLRHLDYAAELRAKQENVADAFARIGGLDVPVLPIVGSPEIDRYRNKVQFPVGTDKAGRPCIGFYAGRTHRIV
;
A
#
# COMPACT_ATOMS: atom_id res chain seq x y z
N MET A 1 0.66 21.51 14.17
CA MET A 1 1.17 20.85 15.42
C MET A 1 1.72 19.48 15.05
N PRO A 2 2.83 19.01 15.65
CA PRO A 2 3.36 17.69 15.34
C PRO A 2 2.30 16.60 15.61
N LEU A 3 2.28 15.58 14.74
CA LEU A 3 1.36 14.47 14.87
C LEU A 3 1.71 13.62 16.10
N GLN A 4 0.70 13.26 16.88
CA GLN A 4 0.92 12.46 18.08
C GLN A 4 0.65 10.98 17.83
N LYS A 5 1.45 10.12 18.45
CA LYS A 5 1.20 8.68 18.43
C LYS A 5 -0.19 8.36 19.00
N ASN A 6 -0.92 7.48 18.33
CA ASN A 6 -2.30 7.09 18.58
C ASN A 6 -3.36 8.17 18.29
N GLN A 7 -2.98 9.35 17.80
CA GLN A 7 -3.93 10.32 17.26
C GLN A 7 -4.69 9.68 16.09
N VAL A 8 -6.00 9.87 16.04
CA VAL A 8 -6.85 9.43 14.94
C VAL A 8 -7.28 10.63 14.13
N LEU A 9 -7.06 10.56 12.81
CA LEU A 9 -7.43 11.58 11.85
C LEU A 9 -8.33 10.97 10.77
N THR A 10 -9.28 11.74 10.28
CA THR A 10 -9.98 11.40 9.04
C THR A 10 -9.23 12.06 7.89
N LEU A 11 -8.68 11.25 6.99
CA LEU A 11 -7.87 11.71 5.86
C LEU A 11 -8.41 11.17 4.55
N THR A 12 -8.27 11.97 3.49
CA THR A 12 -8.50 11.52 2.11
C THR A 12 -7.19 11.05 1.51
N ILE A 13 -7.20 9.85 0.95
CA ILE A 13 -6.02 9.29 0.29
C ILE A 13 -5.91 9.87 -1.11
N GLU A 14 -4.78 10.49 -1.39
CA GLU A 14 -4.56 11.24 -2.64
C GLU A 14 -3.92 10.38 -3.73
N ARG A 15 -2.97 9.53 -3.35
CA ARG A 15 -2.18 8.70 -4.27
C ARG A 15 -1.55 7.51 -3.57
N LEU A 16 -0.81 6.68 -4.33
CA LEU A 16 0.01 5.60 -3.79
C LEU A 16 1.50 5.94 -3.87
N SER A 17 2.24 5.50 -2.86
CA SER A 17 3.70 5.46 -2.88
C SER A 17 4.23 4.22 -3.62
N ASN A 18 5.54 4.17 -3.86
CA ASN A 18 6.19 3.06 -4.57
C ASN A 18 6.02 1.70 -3.88
N ASP A 19 5.85 1.67 -2.55
CA ASP A 19 5.62 0.45 -1.77
C ASP A 19 4.14 0.04 -1.71
N GLY A 20 3.25 0.82 -2.34
CA GLY A 20 1.81 0.60 -2.37
C GLY A 20 1.07 1.13 -1.13
N SER A 21 1.72 1.90 -0.28
CA SER A 21 1.03 2.63 0.80
C SER A 21 0.28 3.83 0.22
N GLY A 22 -0.93 4.09 0.68
CA GLY A 22 -1.62 5.35 0.38
C GLY A 22 -0.88 6.53 1.00
N VAL A 23 -0.95 7.66 0.32
CA VAL A 23 -0.40 8.95 0.77
C VAL A 23 -1.55 9.91 0.96
N ALA A 24 -1.63 10.48 2.14
CA ALA A 24 -2.53 11.57 2.50
C ALA A 24 -1.73 12.68 3.18
N HIS A 25 -2.33 13.86 3.32
CA HIS A 25 -1.72 14.95 4.09
C HIS A 25 -2.55 15.25 5.33
N SER A 26 -1.85 15.49 6.43
CA SER A 26 -2.46 16.02 7.65
C SER A 26 -2.99 17.45 7.41
N PRO A 27 -3.84 18.00 8.30
CA PRO A 27 -4.27 19.39 8.20
C PRO A 27 -3.13 20.41 8.17
N ASP A 28 -1.98 20.09 8.76
CA ASP A 28 -0.78 20.91 8.76
C ASP A 28 0.15 20.64 7.55
N GLY A 29 -0.28 19.79 6.58
CA GLY A 29 0.44 19.51 5.34
C GLY A 29 1.50 18.41 5.44
N GLU A 30 1.60 17.71 6.55
CA GLU A 30 2.54 16.62 6.74
C GLU A 30 2.06 15.34 6.03
N ALA A 31 2.93 14.71 5.23
CA ALA A 31 2.59 13.49 4.52
C ALA A 31 2.43 12.30 5.48
N VAL A 32 1.36 11.54 5.31
CA VAL A 32 1.07 10.33 6.09
C VAL A 32 1.00 9.13 5.13
N PHE A 33 1.77 8.07 5.44
CA PHE A 33 1.80 6.83 4.68
C PHE A 33 0.95 5.75 5.35
N ILE A 34 -0.02 5.21 4.63
CA ILE A 34 -1.04 4.30 5.17
C ILE A 34 -1.16 3.06 4.27
N PRO A 35 -0.67 1.88 4.70
CA PRO A 35 -0.86 0.64 3.94
C PRO A 35 -2.34 0.23 3.84
N GLY A 36 -2.70 -0.42 2.72
CA GLY A 36 -4.03 -0.99 2.53
C GLY A 36 -5.12 0.01 2.17
N THR A 37 -4.74 1.24 1.84
CA THR A 37 -5.66 2.28 1.36
C THR A 37 -5.55 2.49 -0.14
N ALA A 38 -6.58 3.07 -0.74
CA ALA A 38 -6.69 3.38 -2.17
C ALA A 38 -6.87 4.89 -2.39
N PRO A 39 -6.36 5.47 -3.48
CA PRO A 39 -6.64 6.85 -3.85
C PRO A 39 -8.15 7.09 -3.92
N GLY A 40 -8.62 8.16 -3.28
CA GLY A 40 -10.05 8.47 -3.15
C GLY A 40 -10.74 7.87 -1.92
N ASP A 41 -10.08 7.00 -1.13
CA ASP A 41 -10.62 6.61 0.18
C ASP A 41 -10.69 7.82 1.11
N VAL A 42 -11.80 7.95 1.84
CA VAL A 42 -11.86 8.76 3.06
C VAL A 42 -11.84 7.79 4.24
N ALA A 43 -10.83 7.92 5.10
CA ALA A 43 -10.57 6.89 6.09
C ALA A 43 -10.15 7.46 7.46
N ALA A 44 -10.54 6.77 8.52
CA ALA A 44 -10.01 7.01 9.86
C ALA A 44 -8.64 6.34 9.98
N ILE A 45 -7.62 7.14 10.23
CA ILE A 45 -6.21 6.75 10.26
C ILE A 45 -5.65 7.03 11.65
N ARG A 46 -5.05 6.01 12.25
CA ARG A 46 -4.34 6.11 13.52
C ARG A 46 -2.85 6.31 13.28
N ILE A 47 -2.29 7.41 13.75
CA ILE A 47 -0.85 7.68 13.67
C ILE A 47 -0.08 6.70 14.57
N VAL A 48 0.89 6.00 13.99
CA VAL A 48 1.75 5.06 14.74
C VAL A 48 3.15 5.60 14.96
N LYS A 49 3.64 6.45 14.04
CA LYS A 49 4.96 7.04 14.15
C LYS A 49 5.00 8.38 13.40
N ASP A 50 5.42 9.42 14.09
CA ASP A 50 5.82 10.71 13.53
C ASP A 50 7.33 10.69 13.28
N CYS A 51 7.77 11.14 12.11
CA CYS A 51 9.17 11.27 11.69
C CYS A 51 9.55 12.75 11.43
N GLY A 52 8.73 13.71 11.81
CA GLY A 52 8.94 15.15 11.71
C GLY A 52 8.58 15.75 10.36
N ARG A 53 8.94 15.14 9.24
CA ARG A 53 8.57 15.57 7.87
C ARG A 53 7.49 14.70 7.23
N TYR A 54 7.24 13.57 7.81
CA TYR A 54 6.22 12.61 7.38
C TYR A 54 5.87 11.69 8.54
N ALA A 55 4.72 11.05 8.47
CA ALA A 55 4.27 10.10 9.47
C ALA A 55 3.82 8.77 8.85
N PHE A 56 3.75 7.75 9.68
CA PHE A 56 3.11 6.48 9.34
C PHE A 56 1.82 6.32 10.11
N GLY A 57 0.79 5.90 9.39
CA GLY A 57 -0.51 5.57 9.94
C GLY A 57 -0.91 4.12 9.67
N ILE A 58 -1.87 3.64 10.41
CA ILE A 58 -2.62 2.41 10.14
C ILE A 58 -4.07 2.75 9.87
N LEU A 59 -4.68 1.99 8.98
CA LEU A 59 -6.09 2.10 8.66
C LEU A 59 -6.93 1.52 9.79
N ASP A 60 -7.74 2.35 10.45
CA ASP A 60 -8.72 1.92 11.42
C ASP A 60 -10.06 1.56 10.76
N ALA A 61 -10.55 2.43 9.89
CA ALA A 61 -11.80 2.21 9.15
C ALA A 61 -11.86 3.04 7.87
N ILE A 62 -12.48 2.50 6.84
CA ILE A 62 -12.84 3.25 5.63
C ILE A 62 -14.23 3.83 5.86
N GLN A 63 -14.35 5.15 5.77
CA GLN A 63 -15.61 5.87 5.90
C GLN A 63 -16.32 5.99 4.56
N THR A 64 -15.57 6.33 3.51
CA THR A 64 -16.05 6.35 2.13
C THR A 64 -15.02 5.60 1.28
N PRO A 65 -15.40 4.46 0.69
CA PRO A 65 -14.48 3.70 -0.15
C PRO A 65 -14.24 4.40 -1.49
N SER A 66 -13.02 4.28 -1.98
CA SER A 66 -12.65 4.65 -3.35
C SER A 66 -13.45 3.82 -4.37
N PRO A 67 -13.85 4.40 -5.51
CA PRO A 67 -14.45 3.65 -6.63
C PRO A 67 -13.46 2.64 -7.25
N ASP A 68 -12.18 2.81 -7.04
CA ASP A 68 -11.12 1.92 -7.55
C ASP A 68 -10.92 0.67 -6.67
N ARG A 69 -11.67 0.53 -5.57
CA ARG A 69 -11.60 -0.67 -4.73
C ARG A 69 -12.36 -1.83 -5.33
N ILE A 70 -11.75 -3.01 -5.23
CA ILE A 70 -12.41 -4.27 -5.53
C ILE A 70 -12.45 -5.17 -4.29
N PRO A 71 -13.41 -6.11 -4.22
CA PRO A 71 -13.40 -7.14 -3.18
C PRO A 71 -12.12 -7.97 -3.25
N VAL A 72 -11.49 -8.16 -2.11
CA VAL A 72 -10.28 -8.98 -2.02
C VAL A 72 -10.66 -10.46 -2.00
N ASP A 73 -10.22 -11.20 -3.00
CA ASP A 73 -10.54 -12.62 -3.23
C ASP A 73 -9.61 -13.61 -2.50
N CYS A 74 -8.62 -13.09 -1.74
CA CYS A 74 -7.65 -13.91 -1.02
C CYS A 74 -7.95 -13.90 0.48
N ALA A 75 -8.23 -15.07 1.05
CA ALA A 75 -8.59 -15.22 2.47
C ALA A 75 -7.48 -14.79 3.45
N VAL A 76 -6.23 -14.76 3.01
CA VAL A 76 -5.07 -14.38 3.84
C VAL A 76 -4.50 -13.01 3.50
N ALA A 77 -5.14 -12.24 2.63
CA ALA A 77 -4.61 -10.94 2.18
C ALA A 77 -4.35 -9.95 3.33
N GLY A 78 -5.18 -9.95 4.37
CA GLY A 78 -5.01 -9.06 5.52
C GLY A 78 -3.70 -9.27 6.27
N PRO A 79 -3.40 -10.48 6.75
CA PRO A 79 -2.16 -10.76 7.47
C PRO A 79 -0.94 -10.99 6.56
N CYS A 80 -1.13 -11.41 5.31
CA CYS A 80 -0.06 -11.78 4.38
C CYS A 80 0.63 -10.53 3.83
N GLY A 81 1.96 -10.51 3.83
CA GLY A 81 2.77 -9.45 3.23
C GLY A 81 3.08 -9.63 1.74
N GLY A 82 2.48 -10.60 1.06
CA GLY A 82 2.80 -10.94 -0.33
C GLY A 82 2.22 -10.00 -1.39
N CYS A 83 1.13 -9.28 -1.08
CA CYS A 83 0.46 -8.39 -2.01
C CYS A 83 0.18 -7.03 -1.37
N SER A 84 0.56 -5.95 -2.05
CA SER A 84 0.30 -4.58 -1.58
C SER A 84 -0.95 -3.95 -2.20
N LEU A 85 -1.37 -4.38 -3.41
CA LEU A 85 -2.39 -3.71 -4.22
C LEU A 85 -3.61 -4.61 -4.55
N ARG A 86 -3.79 -5.76 -3.88
CA ARG A 86 -4.87 -6.71 -4.18
C ARG A 86 -6.29 -6.15 -3.97
N HIS A 87 -6.40 -5.01 -3.32
CA HIS A 87 -7.65 -4.30 -3.05
C HIS A 87 -8.01 -3.25 -4.11
N LEU A 88 -7.18 -3.09 -5.15
CA LEU A 88 -7.40 -2.17 -6.27
C LEU A 88 -7.78 -2.91 -7.54
N ASP A 89 -8.60 -2.27 -8.38
CA ASP A 89 -8.77 -2.72 -9.74
C ASP A 89 -7.46 -2.56 -10.54
N TYR A 90 -7.32 -3.33 -11.61
CA TYR A 90 -6.08 -3.35 -12.36
C TYR A 90 -5.80 -2.04 -13.10
N ALA A 91 -6.84 -1.33 -13.55
CA ALA A 91 -6.67 -0.04 -14.22
C ALA A 91 -6.14 1.03 -13.23
N ALA A 92 -6.62 1.01 -11.98
CA ALA A 92 -6.11 1.88 -10.92
C ALA A 92 -4.65 1.54 -10.56
N GLU A 93 -4.32 0.24 -10.49
CA GLU A 93 -2.94 -0.21 -10.28
C GLU A 93 -2.00 0.30 -11.38
N LEU A 94 -2.42 0.21 -12.65
CA LEU A 94 -1.63 0.73 -13.78
C LEU A 94 -1.44 2.24 -13.68
N ARG A 95 -2.51 3.01 -13.39
CA ARG A 95 -2.41 4.46 -13.21
C ARG A 95 -1.39 4.82 -12.12
N ALA A 96 -1.51 4.22 -10.95
CA ALA A 96 -0.60 4.48 -9.83
C ALA A 96 0.86 4.15 -10.17
N LYS A 97 1.11 3.06 -10.88
CA LYS A 97 2.47 2.69 -11.33
C LYS A 97 3.04 3.68 -12.32
N GLN A 98 2.23 4.16 -13.27
CA GLN A 98 2.65 5.18 -14.23
C GLN A 98 2.95 6.52 -13.54
N GLU A 99 2.09 6.95 -12.61
CA GLU A 99 2.29 8.16 -11.81
C GLU A 99 3.57 8.09 -10.98
N ASN A 100 3.86 6.95 -10.36
CA ASN A 100 5.10 6.74 -9.60
C ASN A 100 6.35 6.88 -10.48
N VAL A 101 6.31 6.43 -11.72
CA VAL A 101 7.42 6.60 -12.67
C VAL A 101 7.57 8.07 -13.07
N ALA A 102 6.48 8.76 -13.38
CA ALA A 102 6.48 10.18 -13.70
C ALA A 102 7.01 11.02 -12.52
N ASP A 103 6.56 10.73 -11.31
CA ASP A 103 7.05 11.38 -10.09
C ASP A 103 8.55 11.14 -9.86
N ALA A 104 9.04 9.93 -10.14
CA ALA A 104 10.46 9.63 -10.01
C ALA A 104 11.32 10.46 -10.96
N PHE A 105 10.91 10.61 -12.23
CA PHE A 105 11.60 11.49 -13.16
C PHE A 105 11.54 12.96 -12.72
N ALA A 106 10.35 13.46 -12.43
CA ALA A 106 10.15 14.87 -12.13
C ALA A 106 10.77 15.27 -10.77
N ARG A 107 10.48 14.53 -9.70
CA ARG A 107 10.82 14.96 -8.34
C ARG A 107 12.19 14.48 -7.87
N ILE A 108 12.62 13.27 -8.28
CA ILE A 108 13.91 12.72 -7.87
C ILE A 108 14.96 13.05 -8.91
N GLY A 109 14.63 12.82 -10.21
CA GLY A 109 15.55 13.08 -11.32
C GLY A 109 15.67 14.54 -11.72
N GLY A 110 14.71 15.39 -11.36
CA GLY A 110 14.65 16.78 -11.84
C GLY A 110 14.47 16.87 -13.36
N LEU A 111 13.90 15.84 -13.99
CA LEU A 111 13.77 15.70 -15.44
C LEU A 111 12.32 15.90 -15.85
N ASP A 112 12.07 16.82 -16.75
CA ASP A 112 10.79 17.00 -17.43
C ASP A 112 10.78 16.18 -18.73
N VAL A 113 10.46 14.90 -18.62
CA VAL A 113 10.40 13.97 -19.74
C VAL A 113 9.01 13.32 -19.83
N PRO A 114 8.47 13.10 -21.03
CA PRO A 114 7.19 12.43 -21.18
C PRO A 114 7.32 10.95 -20.79
N VAL A 115 6.45 10.49 -19.90
CA VAL A 115 6.30 9.07 -19.58
C VAL A 115 5.24 8.50 -20.52
N LEU A 116 5.63 7.54 -21.35
CA LEU A 116 4.70 6.88 -22.27
C LEU A 116 3.64 6.09 -21.47
N PRO A 117 2.45 5.86 -22.08
CA PRO A 117 1.41 5.05 -21.44
C PRO A 117 1.93 3.67 -21.02
N ILE A 118 1.59 3.28 -19.81
CA ILE A 118 1.97 1.97 -19.29
C ILE A 118 1.34 0.84 -20.11
N VAL A 119 2.11 -0.19 -20.41
CA VAL A 119 1.62 -1.40 -21.06
C VAL A 119 1.17 -2.39 -19.98
N GLY A 120 -0.13 -2.65 -19.92
CA GLY A 120 -0.70 -3.64 -19.01
C GLY A 120 -0.43 -5.07 -19.46
N SER A 121 -0.42 -6.00 -18.49
CA SER A 121 -0.37 -7.45 -18.78
C SER A 121 -1.77 -7.94 -19.16
N PRO A 122 -1.92 -8.79 -20.19
CA PRO A 122 -3.19 -9.47 -20.47
C PRO A 122 -3.56 -10.48 -19.37
N GLU A 123 -2.55 -11.04 -18.67
CA GLU A 123 -2.73 -11.95 -17.55
C GLU A 123 -2.32 -11.26 -16.26
N ILE A 124 -3.28 -10.92 -15.42
CA ILE A 124 -3.05 -10.19 -14.16
C ILE A 124 -2.82 -11.11 -12.97
N ASP A 125 -3.26 -12.36 -13.08
CA ASP A 125 -3.08 -13.41 -12.09
C ASP A 125 -2.23 -14.55 -12.65
N ARG A 126 -1.61 -15.33 -11.76
CA ARG A 126 -0.84 -16.55 -12.09
C ARG A 126 0.29 -16.33 -13.12
N TYR A 127 0.71 -15.07 -13.31
CA TYR A 127 1.77 -14.70 -14.27
C TYR A 127 3.18 -15.08 -13.81
N ARG A 128 3.35 -15.31 -12.50
CA ARG A 128 4.66 -15.56 -11.89
C ARG A 128 5.02 -17.04 -12.01
N ASN A 129 6.11 -17.33 -12.70
CA ASN A 129 6.62 -18.70 -12.90
C ASN A 129 7.72 -19.09 -11.89
N LYS A 130 8.18 -18.17 -11.05
CA LYS A 130 9.13 -18.42 -9.97
C LYS A 130 8.69 -17.70 -8.71
N VAL A 131 8.64 -18.44 -7.61
CA VAL A 131 8.35 -17.89 -6.28
C VAL A 131 9.30 -18.50 -5.25
N GLN A 132 9.66 -17.74 -4.24
CA GLN A 132 10.45 -18.21 -3.09
C GLN A 132 9.59 -18.07 -1.84
N PHE A 133 9.34 -19.21 -1.18
CA PHE A 133 8.63 -19.23 0.07
C PHE A 133 9.59 -19.50 1.22
N PRO A 134 9.59 -18.71 2.29
CA PRO A 134 10.21 -19.11 3.53
C PRO A 134 9.56 -20.39 4.07
N VAL A 135 10.41 -21.24 4.64
CA VAL A 135 9.99 -22.46 5.35
C VAL A 135 10.30 -22.26 6.84
N GLY A 136 9.39 -22.63 7.69
CA GLY A 136 9.54 -22.51 9.14
C GLY A 136 8.64 -23.48 9.88
N THR A 137 8.36 -23.17 11.15
CA THR A 137 7.44 -23.95 11.99
C THR A 137 6.33 -23.04 12.53
N ASP A 138 5.13 -23.58 12.64
CA ASP A 138 4.02 -22.92 13.32
C ASP A 138 4.18 -22.98 14.85
N LYS A 139 3.24 -22.40 15.59
CA LYS A 139 3.25 -22.41 17.07
C LYS A 139 3.14 -23.81 17.69
N ALA A 140 2.69 -24.80 16.93
CA ALA A 140 2.59 -26.19 17.35
C ALA A 140 3.82 -27.02 16.93
N GLY A 141 4.86 -26.38 16.37
CA GLY A 141 6.08 -27.05 15.89
C GLY A 141 5.93 -27.78 14.55
N ARG A 142 4.82 -27.62 13.83
CA ARG A 142 4.60 -28.26 12.53
C ARG A 142 5.25 -27.44 11.41
N PRO A 143 5.86 -28.08 10.41
CA PRO A 143 6.40 -27.37 9.25
C PRO A 143 5.32 -26.53 8.56
N CYS A 144 5.67 -25.30 8.20
CA CYS A 144 4.83 -24.41 7.42
C CYS A 144 5.64 -23.70 6.33
N ILE A 145 4.98 -23.38 5.23
CA ILE A 145 5.53 -22.67 4.08
C ILE A 145 4.54 -21.60 3.64
N GLY A 146 4.99 -20.41 3.30
CA GLY A 146 4.12 -19.32 2.87
C GLY A 146 4.88 -18.00 2.75
N PHE A 147 4.17 -16.87 2.78
CA PHE A 147 4.78 -15.54 2.85
C PHE A 147 4.89 -15.06 4.31
N TYR A 148 5.80 -14.15 4.56
CA TYR A 148 5.83 -13.48 5.86
C TYR A 148 4.63 -12.52 5.98
N ALA A 149 4.03 -12.51 7.15
CA ALA A 149 3.11 -11.44 7.54
C ALA A 149 3.85 -10.11 7.53
N GLY A 150 3.17 -9.06 7.11
CA GLY A 150 3.75 -7.73 6.98
C GLY A 150 4.55 -7.31 8.23
N ARG A 151 5.78 -6.84 8.02
CA ARG A 151 6.71 -6.38 9.08
C ARG A 151 7.04 -7.42 10.15
N THR A 152 6.91 -8.70 9.85
CA THR A 152 7.25 -9.79 10.78
C THR A 152 7.94 -10.94 10.03
N HIS A 153 8.45 -11.94 10.79
CA HIS A 153 8.93 -13.20 10.25
C HIS A 153 7.93 -14.36 10.47
N ARG A 154 6.69 -14.03 10.82
CA ARG A 154 5.63 -15.04 10.93
C ARG A 154 5.15 -15.44 9.54
N ILE A 155 5.17 -16.73 9.25
CA ILE A 155 4.68 -17.30 7.97
C ILE A 155 3.13 -17.37 8.02
N VAL A 156 2.51 -17.00 6.89
CA VAL A 156 1.06 -17.01 6.64
C VAL A 156 0.77 -17.89 5.45
#